data_b6069ebf00aaf581bd0afb995325e14b
#
_entry.id   b6069ebf00aaf581bd0afb995325e14b
#
_cell.length_a   1.000
_cell.length_b   1.000
_cell.length_c   1.000
_cell.angle_alpha   90.00
_cell.angle_beta   90.00
_cell.angle_gamma   90.00
#
_symmetry.space_group_name_H-M   'P 1'
#
loop_
_entity.id
_entity.type
_entity.pdbx_description
1 polymer ?
#
loop_
_entity_poly.entity_id
_entity_poly.type
_entity_poly.pdbx_seq_one_letter_code
_entity_poly.pdbx_strand_id
1 'polypeptide(L)'
;SMVASLKKIRIHEMKPEKMMVNADIDMLKTVVRNLLSNAIKFSKENSEVLVKMEEVDGMAVVSVQDYGCGISEEGQKKLLHTDTHFSTFGTNNEEGSGLGLLLCKDFVVKNGGKLWFTSKEGEGSIFSFSIPVKK
;
A
#
# COMPACT_ATOMS: atom_id res chain seq x y z
N SER A 1 -6.90 12.96 -3.06
CA SER A 1 -5.93 13.34 -4.06
C SER A 1 -6.61 13.70 -5.38
N MET A 2 -5.91 14.44 -6.20
CA MET A 2 -6.43 14.82 -7.52
C MET A 2 -6.74 13.59 -8.38
N VAL A 3 -5.87 12.58 -8.39
CA VAL A 3 -6.09 11.36 -9.17
C VAL A 3 -7.33 10.61 -8.68
N ALA A 4 -7.50 10.50 -7.37
CA ALA A 4 -8.68 9.85 -6.79
C ALA A 4 -9.95 10.59 -7.20
N SER A 5 -9.93 11.92 -7.17
CA SER A 5 -11.08 12.73 -7.58
C SER A 5 -11.43 12.53 -9.05
N LEU A 6 -10.40 12.48 -9.92
CA LEU A 6 -10.62 12.30 -11.36
C LEU A 6 -11.20 10.92 -11.68
N LYS A 7 -10.78 9.87 -10.95
CA LYS A 7 -11.31 8.52 -11.11
C LYS A 7 -12.59 8.28 -10.32
N LYS A 8 -13.01 9.24 -9.51
CA LYS A 8 -14.17 9.10 -8.63
C LYS A 8 -14.03 7.91 -7.67
N ILE A 9 -12.85 7.77 -7.09
CA ILE A 9 -12.56 6.68 -6.16
C ILE A 9 -12.93 7.09 -4.74
N ARG A 10 -13.69 6.24 -4.07
CA ARG A 10 -14.07 6.44 -2.67
C ARG A 10 -13.04 5.76 -1.79
N ILE A 11 -12.53 6.51 -0.81
CA ILE A 11 -11.54 6.02 0.13
C ILE A 11 -12.23 5.83 1.48
N HIS A 12 -12.19 4.59 1.97
CA HIS A 12 -12.76 4.23 3.27
C HIS A 12 -11.64 3.93 4.24
N GLU A 13 -11.74 4.48 5.45
CA GLU A 13 -10.76 4.22 6.48
C GLU A 13 -11.40 3.46 7.65
N MET A 14 -10.73 2.40 8.10
CA MET A 14 -11.10 1.65 9.30
C MET A 14 -9.90 1.66 10.22
N LYS A 15 -9.99 2.40 11.32
CA LYS A 15 -8.89 2.55 12.27
C LYS A 15 -9.41 2.61 13.70
N PRO A 16 -8.61 2.18 14.68
CA PRO A 16 -8.98 2.32 16.09
C PRO A 16 -8.95 3.78 16.51
N GLU A 17 -9.63 4.12 17.60
CA GLU A 17 -9.63 5.47 18.12
C GLU A 17 -8.23 5.97 18.44
N LYS A 18 -7.38 5.09 18.95
CA LYS A 18 -6.04 5.44 19.35
C LYS A 18 -5.09 4.29 19.09
N MET A 19 -4.00 4.57 18.40
CA MET A 19 -2.92 3.62 18.21
C MET A 19 -1.61 4.40 18.24
N MET A 20 -0.67 3.96 19.04
CA MET A 20 0.63 4.60 19.15
C MET A 20 1.70 3.65 18.63
N VAL A 21 2.55 4.14 17.75
CA VAL A 21 3.64 3.37 17.18
C VAL A 21 4.98 4.03 17.50
N ASN A 22 6.02 3.23 17.54
CA ASN A 22 7.37 3.72 17.79
C ASN A 22 8.09 3.89 16.45
N ALA A 23 7.77 4.96 15.76
CA ALA A 23 8.32 5.24 14.43
C ALA A 23 8.22 6.73 14.13
N ASP A 24 9.02 7.19 13.13
CA ASP A 24 8.95 8.56 12.66
C ASP A 24 7.60 8.77 11.96
N ILE A 25 6.81 9.73 12.48
CA ILE A 25 5.46 9.94 12.00
C ILE A 25 5.42 10.43 10.54
N ASP A 26 6.38 11.26 10.15
CA ASP A 26 6.43 11.78 8.78
C ASP A 26 6.75 10.68 7.77
N MET A 27 7.68 9.80 8.13
CA MET A 27 8.03 8.65 7.30
C MET A 27 6.87 7.66 7.23
N LEU A 28 6.17 7.45 8.35
CA LEU A 28 4.99 6.59 8.40
C LEU A 28 3.91 7.12 7.45
N LYS A 29 3.65 8.42 7.49
CA LYS A 29 2.69 9.05 6.57
C LYS A 29 3.11 8.89 5.12
N THR A 30 4.42 8.95 4.85
CA THR A 30 4.94 8.75 3.49
C THR A 30 4.68 7.33 3.00
N VAL A 31 4.88 6.33 3.87
CA VAL A 31 4.59 4.94 3.50
C VAL A 31 3.11 4.77 3.15
N VAL A 32 2.23 5.25 4.02
CA VAL A 32 0.77 5.16 3.78
C VAL A 32 0.40 5.86 2.48
N ARG A 33 0.94 7.04 2.25
CA ARG A 33 0.67 7.80 1.02
C ARG A 33 1.12 7.04 -0.22
N ASN A 34 2.29 6.41 -0.17
CA ASN A 34 2.79 5.64 -1.31
C ASN A 34 1.91 4.42 -1.61
N LEU A 35 1.48 3.70 -0.58
CA LEU A 35 0.59 2.56 -0.76
C LEU A 35 -0.77 3.01 -1.29
N LEU A 36 -1.30 4.12 -0.77
CA LEU A 36 -2.57 4.65 -1.20
C LEU A 36 -2.49 5.14 -2.66
N SER A 37 -1.41 5.81 -3.02
CA SER A 37 -1.18 6.26 -4.40
C SER A 37 -1.16 5.08 -5.37
N ASN A 38 -0.49 3.99 -5.01
CA ASN A 38 -0.49 2.78 -5.83
C ASN A 38 -1.88 2.19 -5.96
N ALA A 39 -2.62 2.12 -4.85
CA ALA A 39 -3.97 1.58 -4.87
C ALA A 39 -4.88 2.39 -5.82
N ILE A 40 -4.79 3.71 -5.76
CA ILE A 40 -5.58 4.60 -6.63
C ILE A 40 -5.17 4.40 -8.09
N LYS A 41 -3.87 4.31 -8.34
CA LYS A 41 -3.34 4.12 -9.70
C LYS A 41 -3.89 2.85 -10.36
N PHE A 42 -4.00 1.76 -9.61
CA PHE A 42 -4.48 0.49 -10.13
C PHE A 42 -5.99 0.31 -10.03
N SER A 43 -6.68 1.22 -9.37
CA SER A 43 -8.14 1.15 -9.21
C SER A 43 -8.86 1.55 -10.48
N LYS A 44 -10.02 0.93 -10.67
CA LYS A 44 -10.92 1.29 -11.77
C LYS A 44 -11.73 2.52 -11.39
N GLU A 45 -12.23 3.23 -12.38
CA GLU A 45 -13.12 4.38 -12.14
C GLU A 45 -14.35 3.97 -11.34
N ASN A 46 -14.80 4.84 -10.46
CA ASN A 46 -15.98 4.64 -9.60
C ASN A 46 -15.84 3.47 -8.62
N SER A 47 -14.60 3.06 -8.32
CA SER A 47 -14.37 1.97 -7.36
C SER A 47 -14.02 2.50 -5.98
N GLU A 48 -13.55 1.63 -5.11
CA GLU A 48 -13.26 1.94 -3.72
C GLU A 48 -11.84 1.51 -3.36
N VAL A 49 -11.25 2.20 -2.38
CA VAL A 49 -10.01 1.80 -1.72
C VAL A 49 -10.28 1.76 -0.23
N LEU A 50 -9.89 0.68 0.41
CA LEU A 50 -10.07 0.50 1.85
C LEU A 50 -8.71 0.57 2.54
N VAL A 51 -8.58 1.50 3.50
CA VAL A 51 -7.41 1.59 4.37
C VAL A 51 -7.81 1.08 5.73
N LYS A 52 -7.15 0.03 6.20
CA LYS A 52 -7.45 -0.61 7.48
C LYS A 52 -6.24 -0.55 8.39
N MET A 53 -6.45 -0.17 9.64
CA MET A 53 -5.41 -0.15 10.66
C MET A 53 -5.88 -0.97 11.85
N GLU A 54 -5.04 -1.89 12.32
CA GLU A 54 -5.37 -2.71 13.48
C GLU A 54 -4.10 -3.10 14.24
N GLU A 55 -4.26 -3.51 15.48
CA GLU A 55 -3.15 -4.04 16.26
C GLU A 55 -3.26 -5.55 16.29
N VAL A 56 -2.16 -6.21 15.92
CA VAL A 56 -2.06 -7.68 15.88
C VAL A 56 -0.73 -8.08 16.50
N ASP A 57 -0.78 -8.84 17.59
CA ASP A 57 0.43 -9.38 18.25
C ASP A 57 1.51 -8.32 18.53
N GLY A 58 1.09 -7.16 19.04
CA GLY A 58 2.02 -6.09 19.38
C GLY A 58 2.52 -5.29 18.21
N MET A 59 1.95 -5.50 17.02
CA MET A 59 2.28 -4.76 15.80
C MET A 59 1.08 -3.96 15.33
N ALA A 60 1.34 -2.74 14.89
CA ALA A 60 0.33 -1.97 14.15
C ALA A 60 0.39 -2.43 12.70
N VAL A 61 -0.70 -2.96 12.19
CA VAL A 61 -0.79 -3.45 10.82
C VAL A 61 -1.66 -2.48 10.03
N VAL A 62 -1.10 -1.95 8.95
CA VAL A 62 -1.81 -1.06 8.05
C VAL A 62 -1.95 -1.77 6.71
N SER A 63 -3.18 -1.86 6.21
CA SER A 63 -3.46 -2.50 4.92
C SER A 63 -4.19 -1.52 4.02
N VAL A 64 -3.80 -1.50 2.74
CA VAL A 64 -4.46 -0.71 1.72
C VAL A 64 -4.93 -1.67 0.64
N GLN A 65 -6.25 -1.77 0.51
CA GLN A 65 -6.88 -2.71 -0.42
C GLN A 65 -7.55 -1.96 -1.57
N ASP A 66 -7.24 -2.37 -2.79
CA ASP A 66 -7.94 -1.88 -3.96
C ASP A 66 -8.68 -3.05 -4.64
N TYR A 67 -9.66 -2.70 -5.47
CA TYR A 67 -10.44 -3.65 -6.25
C TYR A 67 -10.18 -3.43 -7.74
N GLY A 68 -8.91 -3.15 -8.07
CA GLY A 68 -8.48 -2.82 -9.41
C GLY A 68 -8.07 -4.01 -10.24
N CYS A 69 -7.10 -3.79 -11.11
CA CYS A 69 -6.67 -4.82 -12.07
C CYS A 69 -5.85 -5.95 -11.43
N GLY A 70 -5.37 -5.77 -10.21
CA GLY A 70 -4.49 -6.74 -9.59
C GLY A 70 -3.11 -6.78 -10.26
N ILE A 71 -2.31 -7.74 -9.87
CA ILE A 71 -0.95 -7.91 -10.38
C ILE A 71 -0.83 -9.33 -10.92
N SER A 72 -0.31 -9.46 -12.15
CA SER A 72 -0.08 -10.76 -12.76
C SER A 72 0.94 -11.57 -11.95
N GLU A 73 0.95 -12.88 -12.11
CA GLU A 73 1.94 -13.73 -11.44
C GLU A 73 3.36 -13.30 -11.78
N GLU A 74 3.60 -12.93 -13.02
CA GLU A 74 4.92 -12.43 -13.45
C GLU A 74 5.28 -11.13 -12.74
N GLY A 75 4.32 -10.20 -12.65
CA GLY A 75 4.52 -8.94 -11.95
C GLY A 75 4.78 -9.15 -10.46
N GLN A 76 4.08 -10.11 -9.84
CA GLN A 76 4.30 -10.41 -8.44
C GLN A 76 5.71 -10.96 -8.19
N LYS A 77 6.23 -11.78 -9.09
CA LYS A 77 7.59 -12.29 -8.99
C LYS A 77 8.60 -11.16 -9.04
N LYS A 78 8.38 -10.16 -9.89
CA LYS A 78 9.24 -8.98 -9.99
C LYS A 78 9.23 -8.16 -8.71
N LEU A 79 8.07 -8.02 -8.06
CA LEU A 79 7.96 -7.28 -6.81
C LEU A 79 8.68 -7.98 -5.66
N LEU A 80 8.83 -9.30 -5.70
CA LEU A 80 9.52 -10.04 -4.67
C LEU A 80 11.03 -9.89 -4.73
N HIS A 81 11.57 -9.45 -5.85
CA HIS A 81 13.00 -9.21 -6.00
C HIS A 81 13.33 -7.77 -5.60
N THR A 82 14.05 -7.61 -4.50
CA THR A 82 14.30 -6.31 -3.87
C THR A 82 15.21 -5.40 -4.69
N ASP A 83 16.03 -5.98 -5.55
CA ASP A 83 16.98 -5.26 -6.38
C ASP A 83 16.43 -4.92 -7.77
N THR A 84 15.22 -5.35 -8.06
CA THR A 84 14.58 -5.11 -9.34
C THR A 84 13.61 -3.95 -9.24
N HIS A 85 13.80 -2.95 -10.09
CA HIS A 85 12.85 -1.87 -10.20
C HIS A 85 11.62 -2.37 -10.95
N PHE A 86 10.50 -2.37 -10.27
CA PHE A 86 9.25 -2.76 -10.89
C PHE A 86 8.50 -1.52 -11.33
N SER A 87 8.20 -1.45 -12.61
CA SER A 87 7.46 -0.35 -13.19
C SER A 87 6.28 -0.93 -13.98
N THR A 88 5.10 -0.33 -13.81
CA THR A 88 3.90 -0.81 -14.47
C THR A 88 2.94 0.35 -14.71
N PHE A 89 1.94 0.13 -15.54
CA PHE A 89 0.93 1.11 -15.84
C PHE A 89 -0.35 0.80 -15.07
N GLY A 90 -1.01 1.83 -14.58
CA GLY A 90 -2.32 1.70 -13.97
C GLY A 90 -3.41 1.54 -15.04
N THR A 91 -4.67 1.54 -14.59
CA THR A 91 -5.82 1.30 -15.47
C THR A 91 -5.99 2.39 -16.54
N ASN A 92 -5.47 3.60 -16.30
CA ASN A 92 -5.55 4.71 -17.24
C ASN A 92 -4.17 5.07 -17.80
N ASN A 93 -3.32 4.07 -18.00
CA ASN A 93 -1.95 4.23 -18.49
C ASN A 93 -1.07 5.07 -17.56
N GLU A 94 -1.35 5.02 -16.28
CA GLU A 94 -0.54 5.72 -15.28
C GLU A 94 0.69 4.90 -14.97
N GLU A 95 1.86 5.53 -15.10
CA GLU A 95 3.13 4.83 -14.90
C GLU A 95 3.53 4.80 -13.43
N GLY A 96 3.96 3.63 -12.96
CA GLY A 96 4.52 3.47 -11.63
C GLY A 96 6.02 3.22 -11.70
N SER A 97 6.79 3.86 -10.82
CA SER A 97 8.24 3.73 -10.82
C SER A 97 8.76 2.51 -10.05
N GLY A 98 7.99 2.02 -9.07
CA GLY A 98 8.44 0.98 -8.16
C GLY A 98 9.35 1.49 -7.04
N LEU A 99 9.90 2.68 -7.17
CA LEU A 99 10.80 3.25 -6.15
C LEU A 99 10.08 3.53 -4.83
N GLY A 100 8.81 3.91 -4.90
CA GLY A 100 8.02 4.15 -3.70
C GLY A 100 7.91 2.92 -2.82
N LEU A 101 7.73 1.74 -3.41
CA LEU A 101 7.66 0.49 -2.66
C LEU A 101 9.00 0.11 -2.04
N LEU A 102 10.11 0.34 -2.76
CA LEU A 102 11.44 0.09 -2.22
C LEU A 102 11.73 0.96 -1.01
N LEU A 103 11.37 2.24 -1.07
CA LEU A 103 11.53 3.17 0.04
C LEU A 103 10.67 2.75 1.23
N CYS A 104 9.43 2.33 0.97
CA CYS A 104 8.54 1.85 2.02
C CYS A 104 9.13 0.62 2.72
N LYS A 105 9.62 -0.33 1.95
CA LYS A 105 10.21 -1.55 2.50
C LYS A 105 11.42 -1.22 3.37
N ASP A 106 12.30 -0.36 2.88
CA ASP A 106 13.50 0.03 3.61
C ASP A 106 13.14 0.68 4.96
N PHE A 107 12.21 1.62 4.96
CA PHE A 107 11.76 2.26 6.18
C PHE A 107 11.13 1.26 7.16
N VAL A 108 10.22 0.44 6.66
CA VAL A 108 9.49 -0.52 7.49
C VAL A 108 10.45 -1.53 8.14
N VAL A 109 11.39 -2.06 7.37
CA VAL A 109 12.37 -3.02 7.88
C VAL A 109 13.27 -2.36 8.93
N LYS A 110 13.73 -1.15 8.68
CA LYS A 110 14.57 -0.41 9.63
C LYS A 110 13.85 -0.14 10.96
N ASN A 111 12.53 -0.09 10.92
CA ASN A 111 11.72 0.16 12.12
C ASN A 111 11.17 -1.12 12.74
N GLY A 112 11.70 -2.27 12.34
CA GLY A 112 11.36 -3.54 12.96
C GLY A 112 10.11 -4.21 12.43
N GLY A 113 9.61 -3.76 11.29
CA GLY A 113 8.39 -4.29 10.70
C GLY A 113 8.61 -5.06 9.41
N LYS A 114 7.51 -5.32 8.73
CA LYS A 114 7.48 -6.06 7.46
C LYS A 114 6.55 -5.37 6.49
N LEU A 115 6.84 -5.55 5.21
CA LEU A 115 5.97 -5.10 4.11
C LEU A 115 5.63 -6.35 3.27
N TRP A 116 4.35 -6.53 2.99
CA TRP A 116 3.91 -7.66 2.17
C TRP A 116 2.71 -7.27 1.33
N PHE A 117 2.36 -8.14 0.40
CA PHE A 117 1.18 -7.92 -0.42
C PHE A 117 0.54 -9.25 -0.79
N THR A 118 -0.76 -9.18 -1.10
CA THR A 118 -1.48 -10.26 -1.77
C THR A 118 -2.20 -9.62 -2.95
N SER A 119 -2.27 -10.35 -4.05
CA SER A 119 -2.91 -9.83 -5.24
C SER A 119 -3.43 -10.96 -6.09
N LYS A 120 -4.53 -10.69 -6.79
CA LYS A 120 -5.09 -11.60 -7.77
C LYS A 120 -5.46 -10.80 -9.00
N GLU A 121 -4.88 -11.15 -10.13
CA GLU A 121 -5.12 -10.45 -11.38
C GLU A 121 -6.61 -10.42 -11.70
N GLY A 122 -7.13 -9.26 -12.03
CA GLY A 122 -8.55 -9.06 -12.31
C GLY A 122 -9.41 -8.76 -11.09
N GLU A 123 -8.89 -8.95 -9.87
CA GLU A 123 -9.69 -8.75 -8.65
C GLU A 123 -9.17 -7.64 -7.75
N GLY A 124 -7.87 -7.38 -7.77
CA GLY A 124 -7.29 -6.30 -6.98
C GLY A 124 -6.10 -6.75 -6.13
N SER A 125 -5.68 -5.87 -5.23
CA SER A 125 -4.49 -6.08 -4.42
C SER A 125 -4.67 -5.56 -3.00
N ILE A 126 -3.94 -6.15 -2.06
CA ILE A 126 -3.83 -5.66 -0.70
C ILE A 126 -2.35 -5.51 -0.39
N PHE A 127 -1.91 -4.28 -0.12
CA PHE A 127 -0.55 -4.01 0.32
C PHE A 127 -0.59 -3.66 1.80
N SER A 128 0.27 -4.30 2.58
CA SER A 128 0.24 -4.17 4.03
C SER A 128 1.65 -3.98 4.59
N PHE A 129 1.71 -3.30 5.72
CA PHE A 129 2.95 -3.23 6.48
C PHE A 129 2.66 -3.29 7.97
N SER A 130 3.67 -3.66 8.74
CA SER A 130 3.56 -3.70 10.20
C SER A 130 4.69 -2.87 10.83
N ILE A 131 4.38 -2.24 11.95
CA ILE A 131 5.32 -1.47 12.76
C ILE A 131 5.04 -1.81 14.22
N PRO A 132 6.08 -1.98 15.06
CA PRO A 132 5.85 -2.27 16.47
C PRO A 132 5.03 -1.17 17.16
N VAL A 133 4.07 -1.60 17.96
CA VAL A 133 3.26 -0.68 18.75
C VAL A 133 4.09 -0.18 19.93
N LYS A 134 3.95 1.09 20.26
CA LYS A 134 4.61 1.67 21.41
C LYS A 134 3.97 1.17 22.69
N LYS A 135 4.79 0.58 23.54
CA LYS A 135 4.32 0.10 24.85
C LYS A 135 4.38 1.21 25.90
#